data_3e53381ecdd79e8dd76bae72c62b5b3d
#
_entry.id   3e53381ecdd79e8dd76bae72c62b5b3d
#
_cell.length_a   1.000
_cell.length_b   1.000
_cell.length_c   1.000
_cell.angle_alpha   90.00
_cell.angle_beta   90.00
_cell.angle_gamma   90.00
#
_symmetry.space_group_name_H-M   'P 1'
#
loop_
_entity.id
_entity.type
_entity.pdbx_description
1 polymer ?
#
loop_
_entity_poly.entity_id
_entity_poly.type
_entity_poly.pdbx_seq_one_letter_code
_entity_poly.pdbx_strand_id
1 'polypeptide(L)'
;MINPKTTATPAGERELLIEREFAAPRELVFKAWTERDRLMQWWGPPTWPIDYCTVDLGVGGAWHYRMRGPAGEEGWGKGVYREIMPSSRLVYSDYFSDEDGTEIPPEAIAEIDFVDRGGTTLVRNKTIFASGEHREQVLGMGVVEGMSETMDRLDEHLAAVAAG
;
A
#
# COMPACT_ATOMS: atom_id res chain seq x y z
N MET A 1 -4.28 -14.42 -10.56
CA MET A 1 -3.17 -14.21 -11.49
C MET A 1 -2.61 -12.81 -11.33
N ILE A 2 -1.30 -12.69 -11.26
CA ILE A 2 -0.63 -11.39 -11.10
C ILE A 2 -0.59 -10.68 -12.46
N ASN A 3 -0.95 -9.38 -12.47
CA ASN A 3 -0.79 -8.56 -13.66
C ASN A 3 0.70 -8.52 -14.05
N PRO A 4 1.07 -8.80 -15.32
CA PRO A 4 2.47 -8.79 -15.74
C PRO A 4 3.18 -7.45 -15.56
N LYS A 5 2.44 -6.35 -15.38
CA LYS A 5 3.02 -5.03 -15.09
C LYS A 5 3.52 -4.91 -13.65
N THR A 6 3.07 -5.80 -12.76
CA THR A 6 3.48 -5.83 -11.36
C THR A 6 4.57 -6.87 -11.19
N THR A 7 5.71 -6.47 -10.63
CA THR A 7 6.78 -7.41 -10.28
C THR A 7 6.88 -7.52 -8.77
N ALA A 8 7.15 -8.72 -8.28
CA ALA A 8 7.34 -9.00 -6.86
C ALA A 8 8.60 -9.83 -6.69
N THR A 9 9.57 -9.29 -5.97
CA THR A 9 10.88 -9.90 -5.82
C THR A 9 11.25 -10.00 -4.34
N PRO A 10 11.34 -11.21 -3.77
CA PRO A 10 11.91 -11.37 -2.44
C PRO A 10 13.38 -10.95 -2.46
N ALA A 11 13.81 -10.20 -1.45
CA ALA A 11 15.18 -9.73 -1.33
C ALA A 11 15.70 -9.98 0.08
N GLY A 12 16.98 -10.33 0.21
CA GLY A 12 17.58 -10.63 1.49
C GLY A 12 16.81 -11.72 2.22
N GLU A 13 16.84 -11.68 3.56
CA GLU A 13 16.20 -12.70 4.39
C GLU A 13 14.75 -12.35 4.76
N ARG A 14 14.38 -11.05 4.67
CA ARG A 14 13.09 -10.58 5.20
C ARG A 14 12.46 -9.43 4.41
N GLU A 15 12.89 -9.18 3.19
CA GLU A 15 12.37 -8.08 2.38
C GLU A 15 11.57 -8.59 1.19
N LEU A 16 10.62 -7.78 0.75
CA LEU A 16 9.82 -8.01 -0.46
C LEU A 16 9.71 -6.69 -1.21
N LEU A 17 10.13 -6.68 -2.48
CA LEU A 17 10.02 -5.51 -3.34
C LEU A 17 8.91 -5.73 -4.36
N ILE A 18 7.89 -4.89 -4.33
CA ILE A 18 6.82 -4.86 -5.33
C ILE A 18 6.97 -3.58 -6.12
N GLU A 19 7.04 -3.71 -7.44
CA GLU A 19 7.23 -2.57 -8.33
C GLU A 19 6.16 -2.54 -9.40
N ARG A 20 5.72 -1.32 -9.74
CA ARG A 20 4.81 -1.09 -10.86
C ARG A 20 4.93 0.33 -11.37
N GLU A 21 4.88 0.49 -12.70
CA GLU A 21 4.87 1.80 -13.34
C GLU A 21 3.43 2.25 -13.62
N PHE A 22 3.17 3.53 -13.36
CA PHE A 22 1.85 4.14 -13.57
C PHE A 22 1.97 5.30 -14.56
N ALA A 23 0.97 5.44 -15.44
CA ALA A 23 0.91 6.51 -16.45
C ALA A 23 0.36 7.81 -15.83
N ALA A 24 1.06 8.34 -14.83
CA ALA A 24 0.69 9.56 -14.13
C ALA A 24 1.93 10.19 -13.50
N PRO A 25 1.95 11.52 -13.32
CA PRO A 25 3.08 12.17 -12.65
C PRO A 25 3.14 11.81 -11.17
N ARG A 26 4.34 11.80 -10.61
CA ARG A 26 4.55 11.34 -9.22
C ARG A 26 3.79 12.16 -8.17
N GLU A 27 3.55 13.43 -8.43
CA GLU A 27 2.75 14.28 -7.55
C GLU A 27 1.33 13.73 -7.38
N LEU A 28 0.73 13.26 -8.46
CA LEU A 28 -0.60 12.68 -8.43
C LEU A 28 -0.59 11.30 -7.77
N VAL A 29 0.42 10.47 -8.07
CA VAL A 29 0.54 9.14 -7.46
C VAL A 29 0.77 9.26 -5.96
N PHE A 30 1.60 10.20 -5.53
CA PHE A 30 1.82 10.46 -4.10
C PHE A 30 0.54 10.90 -3.40
N LYS A 31 -0.24 11.81 -4.01
CA LYS A 31 -1.53 12.24 -3.46
C LYS A 31 -2.50 11.07 -3.33
N ALA A 32 -2.53 10.19 -4.33
CA ALA A 32 -3.38 9.00 -4.27
C ALA A 32 -3.05 8.12 -3.07
N TRP A 33 -1.79 8.09 -2.67
CA TRP A 33 -1.31 7.27 -1.55
C TRP A 33 -1.49 7.92 -0.19
N THR A 34 -1.67 9.24 -0.13
CA THR A 34 -1.64 9.99 1.14
C THR A 34 -2.94 10.71 1.48
N GLU A 35 -3.84 10.90 0.51
CA GLU A 35 -5.12 11.56 0.76
C GLU A 35 -6.22 10.54 1.04
N ARG A 36 -6.93 10.72 2.14
CA ARG A 36 -7.99 9.80 2.59
C ARG A 36 -9.01 9.47 1.49
N ASP A 37 -9.55 10.50 0.85
CA ASP A 37 -10.63 10.30 -0.14
C ASP A 37 -10.13 9.54 -1.37
N ARG A 38 -8.85 9.68 -1.71
CA ARG A 38 -8.24 8.93 -2.81
C ARG A 38 -7.99 7.49 -2.42
N LEU A 39 -7.44 7.25 -1.22
CA LEU A 39 -7.24 5.89 -0.70
C LEU A 39 -8.54 5.09 -0.67
N MET A 40 -9.64 5.73 -0.34
CA MET A 40 -10.97 5.11 -0.34
C MET A 40 -11.40 4.60 -1.72
N GLN A 41 -10.78 5.09 -2.80
CA GLN A 41 -11.13 4.68 -4.16
C GLN A 41 -10.36 3.45 -4.66
N TRP A 42 -9.19 3.16 -4.09
CA TRP A 42 -8.36 2.12 -4.69
C TRP A 42 -7.70 1.14 -3.70
N TRP A 43 -7.59 1.47 -2.42
CA TRP A 43 -6.89 0.60 -1.47
C TRP A 43 -7.68 -0.69 -1.22
N GLY A 44 -6.95 -1.81 -1.18
CA GLY A 44 -7.52 -3.15 -1.04
C GLY A 44 -7.88 -3.79 -2.38
N PRO A 45 -7.76 -5.10 -2.51
CA PRO A 45 -8.17 -5.79 -3.74
C PRO A 45 -9.69 -5.72 -3.93
N PRO A 46 -10.21 -5.98 -5.14
CA PRO A 46 -11.66 -5.88 -5.41
C PRO A 46 -12.54 -6.74 -4.51
N THR A 47 -12.01 -7.86 -4.02
CA THR A 47 -12.73 -8.76 -3.11
C THR A 47 -12.66 -8.33 -1.65
N TRP A 48 -11.73 -7.42 -1.32
CA TRP A 48 -11.52 -6.88 0.02
C TRP A 48 -11.29 -5.37 -0.03
N PRO A 49 -12.24 -4.61 -0.59
CA PRO A 49 -12.04 -3.16 -0.70
C PRO A 49 -12.09 -2.49 0.66
N ILE A 50 -11.44 -1.35 0.76
CA ILE A 50 -11.49 -0.50 1.94
C ILE A 50 -12.90 0.10 2.08
N ASP A 51 -13.44 0.14 3.31
CA ASP A 51 -14.72 0.80 3.58
C ASP A 51 -14.66 1.77 4.76
N TYR A 52 -13.47 1.95 5.33
CA TYR A 52 -13.19 2.92 6.39
C TYR A 52 -11.73 3.33 6.32
N CYS A 53 -11.48 4.61 6.48
CA CYS A 53 -10.11 5.12 6.47
C CYS A 53 -10.02 6.46 7.20
N THR A 54 -9.01 6.60 8.04
CA THR A 54 -8.58 7.88 8.60
C THR A 54 -7.11 8.06 8.29
N VAL A 55 -6.70 9.29 8.00
CA VAL A 55 -5.32 9.65 7.72
C VAL A 55 -4.95 10.90 8.51
N ASP A 56 -3.91 10.79 9.31
CA ASP A 56 -3.25 11.91 9.95
C ASP A 56 -1.84 11.99 9.36
N LEU A 57 -1.71 12.75 8.27
CA LEU A 57 -0.47 12.77 7.49
C LEU A 57 0.57 13.67 8.17
N GLY A 58 1.44 13.03 8.92
CA GLY A 58 2.56 13.68 9.60
C GLY A 58 3.39 12.59 10.26
N VAL A 59 4.67 12.85 10.48
CA VAL A 59 5.54 11.88 11.17
C VAL A 59 4.97 11.61 12.57
N GLY A 60 4.75 10.33 12.88
CA GLY A 60 4.09 9.90 14.11
C GLY A 60 2.57 9.82 14.00
N GLY A 61 1.97 10.37 12.96
CA GLY A 61 0.55 10.23 12.69
C GLY A 61 0.21 8.88 12.10
N ALA A 62 -1.06 8.51 12.09
CA ALA A 62 -1.49 7.19 11.69
C ALA A 62 -2.47 7.20 10.51
N TRP A 63 -2.31 6.20 9.69
CA TRP A 63 -3.26 5.80 8.67
C TRP A 63 -3.93 4.53 9.18
N HIS A 64 -5.23 4.59 9.46
CA HIS A 64 -5.99 3.48 10.02
C HIS A 64 -7.14 3.15 9.07
N TYR A 65 -7.30 1.87 8.70
CA TYR A 65 -8.27 1.48 7.70
C TYR A 65 -8.86 0.11 7.98
N ARG A 66 -10.04 -0.12 7.38
CA ARG A 66 -10.69 -1.42 7.39
C ARG A 66 -10.96 -1.86 5.95
N MET A 67 -10.61 -3.10 5.64
CA MET A 67 -11.02 -3.79 4.42
C MET A 67 -12.18 -4.72 4.75
N ARG A 68 -13.12 -4.84 3.82
CA ARG A 68 -14.32 -5.66 4.00
C ARG A 68 -14.28 -6.84 3.04
N GLY A 69 -14.31 -8.07 3.57
CA GLY A 69 -14.32 -9.29 2.78
C GLY A 69 -15.71 -9.62 2.23
N PRO A 70 -15.79 -10.60 1.32
CA PRO A 70 -17.04 -10.94 0.61
C PRO A 70 -18.13 -11.51 1.51
N ALA A 71 -17.78 -12.07 2.67
CA ALA A 71 -18.74 -12.58 3.64
C ALA A 71 -18.94 -11.61 4.81
N GLY A 72 -18.51 -10.35 4.68
CA GLY A 72 -18.60 -9.35 5.72
C GLY A 72 -17.45 -9.34 6.70
N GLU A 73 -16.38 -10.08 6.41
CA GLU A 73 -15.18 -10.12 7.25
C GLU A 73 -14.55 -8.73 7.34
N GLU A 74 -13.90 -8.44 8.46
CA GLU A 74 -13.22 -7.18 8.67
C GLU A 74 -11.70 -7.42 8.74
N GLY A 75 -10.95 -6.67 7.91
CA GLY A 75 -9.49 -6.67 7.96
C GLY A 75 -8.99 -5.29 8.33
N TRP A 76 -8.51 -5.11 9.55
CA TRP A 76 -8.01 -3.83 10.04
C TRP A 76 -6.51 -3.72 9.84
N GLY A 77 -6.06 -2.56 9.37
CA GLY A 77 -4.64 -2.27 9.21
C GLY A 77 -4.31 -0.87 9.68
N LYS A 78 -3.04 -0.66 10.02
CA LYS A 78 -2.56 0.63 10.51
C LYS A 78 -1.13 0.88 10.02
N GLY A 79 -0.91 2.08 9.49
CA GLY A 79 0.42 2.59 9.19
C GLY A 79 0.73 3.76 10.11
N VAL A 80 1.93 3.79 10.67
CA VAL A 80 2.42 4.95 11.43
C VAL A 80 3.54 5.59 10.63
N TYR A 81 3.34 6.83 10.20
CA TYR A 81 4.29 7.52 9.33
C TYR A 81 5.62 7.79 10.02
N ARG A 82 6.70 7.45 9.35
CA ARG A 82 8.08 7.63 9.83
C ARG A 82 8.84 8.65 9.02
N GLU A 83 8.59 8.72 7.72
CA GLU A 83 9.23 9.65 6.81
C GLU A 83 8.24 10.04 5.72
N ILE A 84 8.14 11.32 5.45
CA ILE A 84 7.26 11.86 4.41
C ILE A 84 8.08 12.86 3.61
N MET A 85 8.44 12.49 2.38
CA MET A 85 9.10 13.37 1.43
C MET A 85 8.12 13.58 0.27
N PRO A 86 7.41 14.71 0.23
CA PRO A 86 6.35 14.91 -0.75
C PRO A 86 6.78 14.58 -2.17
N SER A 87 5.94 13.83 -2.84
CA SER A 87 6.07 13.35 -4.22
C SER A 87 7.22 12.38 -4.48
N SER A 88 8.09 12.07 -3.49
CA SER A 88 9.24 11.20 -3.72
C SER A 88 9.32 9.97 -2.82
N ARG A 89 8.94 10.07 -1.55
CA ARG A 89 9.14 8.95 -0.62
C ARG A 89 8.17 8.98 0.54
N LEU A 90 7.71 7.80 0.94
CA LEU A 90 6.83 7.59 2.08
C LEU A 90 7.30 6.35 2.82
N VAL A 91 7.57 6.49 4.12
CA VAL A 91 7.96 5.35 4.96
C VAL A 91 7.00 5.27 6.14
N TYR A 92 6.48 4.09 6.41
CA TYR A 92 5.62 3.89 7.57
C TYR A 92 5.83 2.51 8.18
N SER A 93 5.59 2.44 9.50
CA SER A 93 5.45 1.17 10.19
C SER A 93 4.11 0.57 9.84
N ASP A 94 4.09 -0.68 9.43
CA ASP A 94 2.91 -1.36 8.93
C ASP A 94 2.51 -2.47 9.90
N TYR A 95 1.25 -2.42 10.36
CA TYR A 95 0.71 -3.36 11.33
C TYR A 95 -0.67 -3.85 10.90
N PHE A 96 -1.01 -5.06 11.31
CA PHE A 96 -2.42 -5.37 11.52
C PHE A 96 -2.89 -4.63 12.77
N SER A 97 -4.17 -4.34 12.84
CA SER A 97 -4.73 -3.63 13.99
C SER A 97 -6.10 -4.15 14.35
N ASP A 98 -6.63 -3.66 15.48
CA ASP A 98 -8.04 -3.83 15.81
C ASP A 98 -8.82 -2.57 15.41
N GLU A 99 -10.11 -2.56 15.72
CA GLU A 99 -11.02 -1.45 15.43
C GLU A 99 -10.59 -0.15 16.13
N ASP A 100 -10.00 -0.25 17.30
CA ASP A 100 -9.54 0.90 18.08
C ASP A 100 -8.20 1.45 17.62
N GLY A 101 -7.55 0.79 16.65
CA GLY A 101 -6.24 1.18 16.17
C GLY A 101 -5.08 0.67 17.02
N THR A 102 -5.33 -0.31 17.89
CA THR A 102 -4.26 -0.97 18.63
C THR A 102 -3.42 -1.80 17.69
N GLU A 103 -2.12 -1.59 17.69
CA GLU A 103 -1.19 -2.30 16.82
C GLU A 103 -1.04 -3.75 17.26
N ILE A 104 -1.14 -4.66 16.28
CA ILE A 104 -0.96 -6.10 16.52
C ILE A 104 0.41 -6.48 15.95
N PRO A 105 1.39 -6.84 16.80
CA PRO A 105 2.70 -7.23 16.29
C PRO A 105 2.62 -8.53 15.48
N PRO A 106 3.57 -8.81 14.60
CA PRO A 106 4.84 -8.08 14.41
C PRO A 106 4.71 -6.86 13.49
N GLU A 107 5.64 -5.91 13.64
CA GLU A 107 5.78 -4.75 12.80
C GLU A 107 6.52 -5.09 11.51
N ALA A 108 6.06 -4.52 10.39
CA ALA A 108 6.85 -4.44 9.17
C ALA A 108 7.12 -2.97 8.87
N ILE A 109 8.12 -2.69 8.04
CA ILE A 109 8.41 -1.33 7.56
C ILE A 109 8.12 -1.28 6.07
N ALA A 110 7.28 -0.36 5.65
CA ALA A 110 7.00 -0.12 4.24
C ALA A 110 7.76 1.13 3.80
N GLU A 111 8.61 0.96 2.79
CA GLU A 111 9.37 2.05 2.15
C GLU A 111 8.87 2.17 0.72
N ILE A 112 8.22 3.29 0.42
CA ILE A 112 7.63 3.51 -0.89
C ILE A 112 8.33 4.66 -1.57
N ASP A 113 8.98 4.38 -2.69
CA ASP A 113 9.64 5.39 -3.52
C ASP A 113 8.80 5.64 -4.77
N PHE A 114 8.59 6.91 -5.08
CA PHE A 114 7.85 7.39 -6.25
C PHE A 114 8.87 7.95 -7.22
N VAL A 115 9.34 7.11 -8.15
CA VAL A 115 10.44 7.46 -9.06
C VAL A 115 9.88 8.10 -10.32
N ASP A 116 10.28 9.34 -10.60
CA ASP A 116 9.87 10.06 -11.80
C ASP A 116 10.55 9.45 -13.03
N ARG A 117 9.74 9.08 -14.03
CA ARG A 117 10.18 8.48 -15.28
C ARG A 117 9.79 9.33 -16.50
N GLY A 118 9.71 10.67 -16.32
CA GLY A 118 9.38 11.57 -17.41
C GLY A 118 7.90 11.58 -17.77
N GLY A 119 7.05 11.81 -16.78
CA GLY A 119 5.58 11.84 -16.95
C GLY A 119 4.90 10.56 -16.50
N THR A 120 5.65 9.49 -16.32
CA THR A 120 5.19 8.27 -15.64
C THR A 120 5.91 8.13 -14.32
N THR A 121 5.43 7.26 -13.46
CA THR A 121 5.99 7.03 -12.12
C THR A 121 6.21 5.55 -11.90
N LEU A 122 7.44 5.18 -11.54
CA LEU A 122 7.71 3.85 -11.04
C LEU A 122 7.52 3.86 -9.52
N VAL A 123 6.54 3.13 -9.03
CA VAL A 123 6.34 2.94 -7.59
C VAL A 123 7.13 1.72 -7.16
N ARG A 124 8.04 1.91 -6.22
CA ARG A 124 8.84 0.84 -5.61
C ARG A 124 8.41 0.70 -4.16
N ASN A 125 7.68 -0.36 -3.87
CA ASN A 125 7.17 -0.65 -2.54
C ASN A 125 7.99 -1.78 -1.93
N LYS A 126 8.93 -1.42 -1.06
CA LYS A 126 9.74 -2.39 -0.34
C LYS A 126 9.20 -2.56 1.07
N THR A 127 8.85 -3.78 1.42
CA THR A 127 8.42 -4.14 2.76
C THR A 127 9.55 -4.92 3.45
N ILE A 128 9.94 -4.46 4.64
CA ILE A 128 10.93 -5.12 5.47
C ILE A 128 10.17 -5.77 6.63
N PHE A 129 10.09 -7.10 6.62
CA PHE A 129 9.37 -7.85 7.64
C PHE A 129 10.22 -8.01 8.90
N ALA A 130 9.58 -8.36 10.01
CA ALA A 130 10.26 -8.58 11.29
C ALA A 130 11.27 -9.75 11.23
N SER A 131 10.98 -10.73 10.36
CA SER A 131 11.82 -11.91 10.16
C SER A 131 11.50 -12.56 8.82
N GLY A 132 12.31 -13.52 8.39
CA GLY A 132 12.00 -14.32 7.22
C GLY A 132 10.73 -15.14 7.41
N GLU A 133 10.52 -15.65 8.61
CA GLU A 133 9.29 -16.38 8.94
C GLU A 133 8.04 -15.51 8.81
N HIS A 134 8.11 -14.28 9.31
CA HIS A 134 7.02 -13.29 9.15
C HIS A 134 6.73 -13.05 7.68
N ARG A 135 7.76 -12.85 6.85
CA ARG A 135 7.61 -12.69 5.41
C ARG A 135 6.88 -13.88 4.79
N GLU A 136 7.29 -15.10 5.12
CA GLU A 136 6.67 -16.31 4.58
C GLU A 136 5.21 -16.44 4.99
N GLN A 137 4.88 -16.08 6.22
CA GLN A 137 3.49 -16.07 6.70
C GLN A 137 2.62 -15.10 5.88
N VAL A 138 3.12 -13.89 5.65
CA VAL A 138 2.39 -12.86 4.89
C VAL A 138 2.28 -13.27 3.41
N LEU A 139 3.35 -13.81 2.83
CA LEU A 139 3.30 -14.34 1.46
C LEU A 139 2.26 -15.46 1.32
N GLY A 140 2.13 -16.30 2.33
CA GLY A 140 1.13 -17.37 2.37
C GLY A 140 -0.31 -16.86 2.44
N MET A 141 -0.53 -15.62 2.82
CA MET A 141 -1.85 -14.98 2.83
C MET A 141 -2.27 -14.46 1.45
N GLY A 142 -1.41 -14.55 0.43
CA GLY A 142 -1.71 -14.06 -0.91
C GLY A 142 -1.46 -12.57 -1.08
N VAL A 143 -0.53 -11.99 -0.32
CA VAL A 143 -0.26 -10.53 -0.35
C VAL A 143 0.20 -10.06 -1.72
N VAL A 144 0.95 -10.89 -2.48
CA VAL A 144 1.45 -10.50 -3.80
C VAL A 144 0.29 -10.33 -4.79
N GLU A 145 -0.62 -11.31 -4.83
CA GLU A 145 -1.81 -11.23 -5.69
C GLU A 145 -2.72 -10.09 -5.26
N GLY A 146 -2.97 -9.96 -3.96
CA GLY A 146 -3.78 -8.88 -3.41
C GLY A 146 -3.20 -7.51 -3.72
N MET A 147 -1.89 -7.34 -3.62
CA MET A 147 -1.23 -6.08 -3.93
C MET A 147 -1.26 -5.79 -5.43
N SER A 148 -1.10 -6.81 -6.28
CA SER A 148 -1.21 -6.66 -7.72
C SER A 148 -2.61 -6.17 -8.12
N GLU A 149 -3.65 -6.74 -7.55
CA GLU A 149 -5.03 -6.32 -7.79
C GLU A 149 -5.30 -4.92 -7.27
N THR A 150 -4.71 -4.58 -6.12
CA THR A 150 -4.79 -3.23 -5.55
C THR A 150 -4.11 -2.20 -6.47
N MET A 151 -2.95 -2.55 -7.05
CA MET A 151 -2.27 -1.68 -8.02
C MET A 151 -3.09 -1.52 -9.29
N ASP A 152 -3.83 -2.53 -9.73
CA ASP A 152 -4.75 -2.41 -10.86
C ASP A 152 -5.84 -1.37 -10.56
N ARG A 153 -6.36 -1.35 -9.35
CA ARG A 153 -7.34 -0.35 -8.93
C ARG A 153 -6.74 1.05 -8.88
N LEU A 154 -5.50 1.18 -8.43
CA LEU A 154 -4.79 2.45 -8.45
C LEU A 154 -4.62 2.96 -9.88
N ASP A 155 -4.26 2.08 -10.81
CA ASP A 155 -4.14 2.41 -12.23
C ASP A 155 -5.47 2.98 -12.79
N GLU A 156 -6.58 2.31 -12.47
CA GLU A 156 -7.92 2.78 -12.86
C GLU A 156 -8.26 4.13 -12.23
N HIS A 157 -7.94 4.32 -10.95
CA HIS A 157 -8.18 5.58 -10.25
C HIS A 157 -7.40 6.73 -10.90
N LEU A 158 -6.12 6.50 -11.19
CA LEU A 158 -5.27 7.52 -11.81
C LEU A 158 -5.77 7.88 -13.21
N ALA A 159 -6.21 6.91 -13.99
CA ALA A 159 -6.80 7.14 -15.31
C ALA A 159 -8.09 7.96 -15.23
N ALA A 160 -8.94 7.68 -14.25
CA ALA A 160 -10.19 8.41 -14.03
C ALA A 160 -9.93 9.86 -13.62
N VAL A 161 -8.93 10.10 -12.76
CA VAL A 161 -8.55 11.45 -12.34
C VAL A 161 -7.97 12.24 -13.52
N ALA A 162 -7.15 11.61 -14.35
CA ALA A 162 -6.57 12.25 -15.54
C ALA A 162 -7.63 12.60 -16.59
N ALA A 163 -8.69 11.81 -16.70
CA ALA A 163 -9.80 12.04 -17.64
C ALA A 163 -10.78 13.10 -17.14
N GLY A 164 -10.85 13.31 -15.84
CA GLY A 164 -11.69 14.31 -15.20
C GLY A 164 -10.97 15.61 -14.98
#